data_cede685430b34549ab27cd679d9c1cde
#
_entry.id   cede685430b34549ab27cd679d9c1cde
#
_cell.length_a   1.000
_cell.length_b   1.000
_cell.length_c   1.000
_cell.angle_alpha   90.00
_cell.angle_beta   90.00
_cell.angle_gamma   90.00
#
_symmetry.space_group_name_H-M   'P 1'
#
loop_
_entity.id
_entity.type
_entity.pdbx_description
1 polymer ?
#
loop_
_entity_poly.entity_id
_entity_poly.type
_entity_poly.pdbx_seq_one_letter_code
_entity_poly.pdbx_strand_id
1 'polypeptide(L)'
;PKPSSAASDVYQRQILSTTADFLLGLYRPVSNAATPEERFFGNYAESLIPVIGTVKAGYGALAFEEDYGQEYARVKDPSNYFYLVVRGDSMEPRIQDGDLALVHKQDTLENGDLGVLVYGDEGEGTLKRYIQRGNCVVLQPFNPAYNELVIKGDDLNRLHIAGRVVETKAKW
;
A
#
# COMPACT_ATOMS: atom_id res chain seq x y z
N PRO A 1 -3.00 -38.54 39.15
CA PRO A 1 -2.09 -37.73 39.94
C PRO A 1 -2.35 -36.24 39.64
N LYS A 2 -2.54 -35.47 40.73
CA LYS A 2 -2.62 -34.02 40.62
C LYS A 2 -1.28 -33.45 40.13
N PRO A 3 -1.24 -32.47 39.23
CA PRO A 3 0.02 -31.80 38.89
C PRO A 3 0.56 -31.12 40.15
N SER A 4 1.88 -31.24 40.38
CA SER A 4 2.54 -30.74 41.57
C SER A 4 2.39 -29.20 41.64
N SER A 5 2.13 -28.70 42.86
CA SER A 5 1.99 -27.28 43.18
C SER A 5 3.19 -26.42 42.73
N ALA A 6 4.35 -27.02 42.59
CA ALA A 6 5.59 -26.36 42.18
C ALA A 6 5.56 -25.80 40.75
N ALA A 7 4.89 -26.46 39.81
CA ALA A 7 4.80 -25.95 38.41
C ALA A 7 3.86 -24.75 38.32
N SER A 8 2.80 -24.71 39.14
CA SER A 8 1.87 -23.58 39.21
C SER A 8 2.53 -22.35 39.85
N ASP A 9 3.36 -22.56 40.90
CA ASP A 9 4.06 -21.47 41.58
C ASP A 9 5.15 -20.85 40.74
N VAL A 10 5.84 -21.61 39.90
CA VAL A 10 6.85 -21.09 38.96
C VAL A 10 6.19 -20.25 37.89
N TYR A 11 5.05 -20.71 37.37
CA TYR A 11 4.31 -19.97 36.32
C TYR A 11 3.71 -18.65 36.86
N GLN A 12 3.15 -18.67 38.07
CA GLN A 12 2.61 -17.46 38.70
C GLN A 12 3.71 -16.45 39.08
N ARG A 13 4.87 -16.91 39.56
CA ARG A 13 6.02 -16.02 39.83
C ARG A 13 6.58 -15.39 38.57
N GLN A 14 6.60 -16.12 37.47
CA GLN A 14 7.10 -15.61 36.19
C GLN A 14 6.17 -14.53 35.60
N ILE A 15 4.85 -14.70 35.74
CA ILE A 15 3.87 -13.69 35.33
C ILE A 15 3.95 -12.44 36.23
N LEU A 16 4.05 -12.62 37.55
CA LEU A 16 4.09 -11.49 38.48
C LEU A 16 5.40 -10.70 38.40
N SER A 17 6.54 -11.34 38.19
CA SER A 17 7.81 -10.64 38.00
C SER A 17 7.84 -9.86 36.69
N THR A 18 7.31 -10.43 35.61
CA THR A 18 7.21 -9.75 34.30
C THR A 18 6.31 -8.51 34.38
N THR A 19 5.23 -8.59 35.13
CA THR A 19 4.29 -7.47 35.30
C THR A 19 4.90 -6.34 36.18
N ALA A 20 5.62 -6.73 37.26
CA ALA A 20 6.27 -5.74 38.14
C ALA A 20 7.43 -5.04 37.46
N ASP A 21 8.27 -5.76 36.71
CA ASP A 21 9.38 -5.20 35.94
C ASP A 21 8.89 -4.27 34.82
N PHE A 22 7.76 -4.59 34.20
CA PHE A 22 7.10 -3.73 33.22
C PHE A 22 6.61 -2.41 33.82
N LEU A 23 5.96 -2.49 35.01
CA LEU A 23 5.45 -1.30 35.70
C LEU A 23 6.56 -0.41 36.25
N LEU A 24 7.72 -0.97 36.58
CA LEU A 24 8.89 -0.25 37.08
C LEU A 24 9.82 0.25 35.97
N GLY A 25 9.48 -0.01 34.70
CA GLY A 25 10.31 0.38 33.53
C GLY A 25 11.66 -0.38 33.45
N LEU A 26 11.82 -1.45 34.23
CA LEU A 26 13.03 -2.27 34.26
C LEU A 26 13.01 -3.41 33.24
N TYR A 27 11.85 -3.61 32.57
CA TYR A 27 11.72 -4.62 31.53
C TYR A 27 12.48 -4.19 30.29
N ARG A 28 13.61 -4.85 30.04
CA ARG A 28 14.26 -4.87 28.73
C ARG A 28 13.79 -6.12 28.01
N PRO A 29 12.99 -6.01 26.93
CA PRO A 29 12.64 -7.19 26.15
C PRO A 29 13.93 -7.83 25.65
N VAL A 30 14.12 -9.10 25.97
CA VAL A 30 15.22 -9.90 25.39
C VAL A 30 14.90 -9.98 23.90
N SER A 31 15.74 -9.35 23.10
CA SER A 31 15.62 -9.26 21.65
C SER A 31 15.60 -10.66 21.06
N ASN A 32 14.43 -11.22 20.78
CA ASN A 32 14.19 -12.28 19.78
C ASN A 32 12.81 -12.94 19.91
N ALA A 33 11.96 -12.52 20.85
CA ALA A 33 10.56 -12.95 20.86
C ALA A 33 9.70 -11.79 20.31
N ALA A 34 9.22 -11.93 19.08
CA ALA A 34 8.24 -11.02 18.52
C ALA A 34 7.07 -10.82 19.50
N THR A 35 6.69 -9.59 19.79
CA THR A 35 5.52 -9.27 20.59
C THR A 35 4.26 -9.90 19.96
N PRO A 36 3.19 -10.15 20.73
CA PRO A 36 1.94 -10.62 20.14
C PRO A 36 1.46 -9.75 18.96
N GLU A 37 1.69 -8.46 19.01
CA GLU A 37 1.41 -7.53 17.92
C GLU A 37 2.30 -7.77 16.71
N GLU A 38 3.60 -7.99 16.91
CA GLU A 38 4.54 -8.35 15.84
C GLU A 38 4.23 -9.71 15.20
N ARG A 39 3.65 -10.66 15.97
CA ARG A 39 3.22 -11.95 15.42
C ARG A 39 1.98 -11.85 14.55
N PHE A 40 1.09 -10.91 14.84
CA PHE A 40 -0.15 -10.72 14.06
C PHE A 40 0.00 -9.74 12.90
N PHE A 41 0.85 -8.73 13.05
CA PHE A 41 0.98 -7.63 12.06
C PHE A 41 2.35 -7.56 11.38
N GLY A 42 3.30 -8.43 11.77
CA GLY A 42 4.67 -8.40 11.24
C GLY A 42 5.36 -7.05 11.53
N ASN A 43 6.35 -6.70 10.72
CA ASN A 43 7.08 -5.42 10.83
C ASN A 43 6.33 -4.24 10.18
N TYR A 44 5.00 -4.22 10.26
CA TYR A 44 4.19 -3.12 9.74
C TYR A 44 4.11 -2.02 10.80
N ALA A 45 4.78 -0.91 10.57
CA ALA A 45 4.67 0.28 11.41
C ALA A 45 3.72 1.28 10.78
N GLU A 46 2.98 2.02 11.61
CA GLU A 46 2.25 3.18 11.16
C GLU A 46 3.25 4.28 10.79
N SER A 47 3.19 4.74 9.55
CA SER A 47 4.16 5.66 8.97
C SER A 47 3.46 6.75 8.19
N LEU A 48 4.06 7.94 8.16
CA LEU A 48 3.62 9.05 7.31
C LEU A 48 4.10 8.81 5.88
N ILE A 49 3.16 8.77 4.95
CA ILE A 49 3.38 8.54 3.53
C ILE A 49 3.04 9.81 2.76
N PRO A 50 3.89 10.27 1.84
CA PRO A 50 3.63 11.48 1.06
C PRO A 50 2.35 11.33 0.22
N VAL A 51 1.56 12.40 0.17
CA VAL A 51 0.36 12.51 -0.67
C VAL A 51 0.69 13.38 -1.86
N ILE A 52 0.55 12.82 -3.06
CA ILE A 52 0.82 13.50 -4.33
C ILE A 52 -0.46 13.67 -5.14
N GLY A 53 -0.52 14.72 -5.95
CA GLY A 53 -1.67 15.00 -6.81
C GLY A 53 -1.56 14.36 -8.18
N THR A 54 -0.36 14.35 -8.75
CA THR A 54 -0.15 13.92 -10.13
C THR A 54 1.15 13.13 -10.29
N VAL A 55 1.11 12.10 -11.14
CA VAL A 55 2.28 11.38 -11.63
C VAL A 55 2.39 11.65 -13.13
N LYS A 56 3.56 12.03 -13.61
CA LYS A 56 3.80 12.29 -15.04
C LYS A 56 4.97 11.47 -15.57
N ALA A 57 4.91 11.14 -16.86
CA ALA A 57 6.08 10.65 -17.56
C ALA A 57 7.02 11.83 -17.84
N GLY A 58 8.32 11.63 -17.61
CA GLY A 58 9.36 12.61 -17.94
C GLY A 58 10.66 11.88 -18.25
N TYR A 59 11.43 12.31 -19.24
CA TYR A 59 12.77 11.85 -19.69
C TYR A 59 13.30 10.54 -19.06
N GLY A 60 12.52 9.44 -19.18
CA GLY A 60 12.87 8.11 -18.67
C GLY A 60 12.65 7.90 -17.16
N ALA A 61 12.02 8.82 -16.47
CA ALA A 61 11.64 8.69 -15.07
C ALA A 61 10.21 9.22 -14.84
N LEU A 62 9.55 8.73 -13.80
CA LEU A 62 8.26 9.27 -13.36
C LEU A 62 8.51 10.49 -12.46
N ALA A 63 7.84 11.59 -12.76
CA ALA A 63 7.81 12.78 -11.92
C ALA A 63 6.55 12.76 -11.04
N PHE A 64 6.72 13.11 -9.77
CA PHE A 64 5.65 13.23 -8.79
C PHE A 64 5.46 14.71 -8.52
N GLU A 65 4.29 15.23 -8.85
CA GLU A 65 3.99 16.64 -8.74
C GLU A 65 2.83 16.88 -7.76
N GLU A 66 2.77 18.09 -7.22
CA GLU A 66 1.79 18.55 -6.24
C GLU A 66 1.89 17.80 -4.89
N ASP A 67 2.43 18.50 -3.91
CA ASP A 67 2.52 18.02 -2.53
C ASP A 67 1.26 18.39 -1.75
N TYR A 68 0.49 17.40 -1.35
CA TYR A 68 -0.71 17.53 -0.49
C TYR A 68 -0.42 17.15 0.95
N GLY A 69 0.86 17.11 1.36
CA GLY A 69 1.28 16.74 2.69
C GLY A 69 1.47 15.23 2.86
N GLN A 70 1.08 14.73 4.01
CA GLN A 70 1.31 13.32 4.36
C GLN A 70 0.07 12.71 4.99
N GLU A 71 -0.11 11.41 4.82
CA GLU A 71 -1.19 10.62 5.39
C GLU A 71 -0.64 9.34 6.02
N TYR A 72 -1.26 8.86 7.09
CA TYR A 72 -0.83 7.65 7.78
C TYR A 72 -1.19 6.38 7.00
N ALA A 73 -0.23 5.47 6.91
CA ALA A 73 -0.46 4.10 6.45
C ALA A 73 0.32 3.10 7.28
N ARG A 74 -0.20 1.89 7.39
CA ARG A 74 0.49 0.79 8.05
C ARG A 74 1.19 -0.06 6.99
N VAL A 75 2.48 0.23 6.77
CA VAL A 75 3.30 -0.39 5.72
C VAL A 75 4.65 -0.84 6.26
N LYS A 76 5.30 -1.78 5.54
CA LYS A 76 6.60 -2.31 5.95
C LYS A 76 7.74 -1.37 5.59
N ASP A 77 7.77 -0.85 4.36
CA ASP A 77 8.84 -0.02 3.82
C ASP A 77 8.26 1.30 3.29
N PRO A 78 8.07 2.32 4.15
CA PRO A 78 7.33 3.55 3.80
C PRO A 78 7.87 4.28 2.57
N SER A 79 9.17 4.21 2.30
CA SER A 79 9.81 4.84 1.13
C SER A 79 9.33 4.30 -0.21
N ASN A 80 8.78 3.07 -0.20
CA ASN A 80 8.24 2.40 -1.39
C ASN A 80 6.75 2.69 -1.62
N TYR A 81 6.18 3.65 -0.88
CA TYR A 81 4.77 4.00 -1.00
C TYR A 81 4.58 5.49 -1.23
N PHE A 82 3.44 5.82 -1.83
CA PHE A 82 2.87 7.15 -1.87
C PHE A 82 1.35 7.05 -1.93
N TYR A 83 0.67 8.09 -1.47
CA TYR A 83 -0.75 8.28 -1.75
C TYR A 83 -0.91 9.11 -3.01
N LEU A 84 -1.84 8.72 -3.86
CA LEU A 84 -2.31 9.50 -4.99
C LEU A 84 -3.71 10.01 -4.71
N VAL A 85 -3.93 11.32 -4.90
CA VAL A 85 -5.29 11.88 -4.90
C VAL A 85 -5.98 11.44 -6.18
N VAL A 86 -7.07 10.69 -6.05
CA VAL A 86 -7.87 10.24 -7.20
C VAL A 86 -8.61 11.44 -7.77
N ARG A 87 -8.54 11.61 -9.09
CA ARG A 87 -9.24 12.68 -9.81
C ARG A 87 -10.13 12.08 -10.88
N GLY A 88 -11.35 12.64 -10.97
CA GLY A 88 -12.38 12.20 -11.91
C GLY A 88 -13.12 10.94 -11.48
N ASP A 89 -14.10 10.58 -12.25
CA ASP A 89 -15.12 9.59 -11.94
C ASP A 89 -14.95 8.25 -12.70
N SER A 90 -13.84 8.07 -13.43
CA SER A 90 -13.62 6.87 -14.25
C SER A 90 -13.53 5.57 -13.46
N MET A 91 -13.31 5.65 -12.15
CA MET A 91 -13.22 4.50 -11.24
C MET A 91 -14.44 4.35 -10.32
N GLU A 92 -15.46 5.19 -10.52
CA GLU A 92 -16.73 5.07 -9.81
C GLU A 92 -17.51 3.80 -10.20
N PRO A 93 -18.35 3.28 -9.31
CA PRO A 93 -18.66 3.78 -7.96
C PRO A 93 -17.68 3.27 -6.87
N ARG A 94 -16.66 2.52 -7.22
CA ARG A 94 -15.77 1.86 -6.24
C ARG A 94 -14.77 2.80 -5.62
N ILE A 95 -14.26 3.74 -6.41
CA ILE A 95 -13.27 4.75 -6.00
C ILE A 95 -13.80 6.07 -6.53
N GLN A 96 -13.95 7.05 -5.65
CA GLN A 96 -14.56 8.33 -5.95
C GLN A 96 -13.53 9.41 -6.18
N ASP A 97 -13.95 10.50 -6.82
CA ASP A 97 -13.15 11.70 -6.93
C ASP A 97 -12.77 12.23 -5.54
N GLY A 98 -11.49 12.55 -5.34
CA GLY A 98 -10.97 13.00 -4.06
C GLY A 98 -10.51 11.90 -3.10
N ASP A 99 -10.82 10.62 -3.35
CA ASP A 99 -10.28 9.52 -2.55
C ASP A 99 -8.75 9.47 -2.62
N LEU A 100 -8.14 8.86 -1.60
CA LEU A 100 -6.70 8.60 -1.58
C LEU A 100 -6.43 7.14 -1.94
N ALA A 101 -5.60 6.92 -2.94
CA ALA A 101 -5.10 5.59 -3.30
C ALA A 101 -3.69 5.40 -2.76
N LEU A 102 -3.48 4.43 -1.86
CA LEU A 102 -2.14 4.01 -1.40
C LEU A 102 -1.50 3.14 -2.47
N VAL A 103 -0.39 3.60 -3.01
CA VAL A 103 0.33 2.99 -4.12
C VAL A 103 1.67 2.46 -3.65
N HIS A 104 1.91 1.17 -3.87
CA HIS A 104 3.22 0.56 -3.75
C HIS A 104 3.98 0.76 -5.06
N LYS A 105 5.14 1.41 -5.00
CA LYS A 105 6.01 1.66 -6.16
C LYS A 105 6.54 0.35 -6.72
N GLN A 106 6.21 0.05 -7.93
CA GLN A 106 6.69 -1.12 -8.69
C GLN A 106 6.44 -0.89 -10.18
N ASP A 107 7.22 -1.56 -11.02
CA ASP A 107 7.18 -1.45 -12.48
C ASP A 107 6.38 -2.54 -13.18
N THR A 108 5.80 -3.44 -12.41
CA THR A 108 5.00 -4.58 -12.90
C THR A 108 3.66 -4.67 -12.20
N LEU A 109 2.65 -5.17 -12.91
CA LEU A 109 1.31 -5.45 -12.37
C LEU A 109 0.88 -6.85 -12.80
N GLU A 110 0.10 -7.50 -11.95
CA GLU A 110 -0.58 -8.73 -12.27
C GLU A 110 -1.94 -8.46 -12.94
N ASN A 111 -2.42 -9.47 -13.67
CA ASN A 111 -3.70 -9.37 -14.36
C ASN A 111 -4.85 -9.17 -13.37
N GLY A 112 -5.52 -8.05 -13.45
CA GLY A 112 -6.61 -7.66 -12.57
C GLY A 112 -6.25 -6.67 -11.47
N ASP A 113 -4.97 -6.36 -11.31
CA ASP A 113 -4.51 -5.34 -10.36
C ASP A 113 -5.06 -3.95 -10.68
N LEU A 114 -5.23 -3.16 -9.63
CA LEU A 114 -5.39 -1.72 -9.78
C LEU A 114 -4.02 -1.06 -9.79
N GLY A 115 -3.76 -0.26 -10.80
CA GLY A 115 -2.47 0.40 -10.96
C GLY A 115 -2.60 1.87 -11.29
N VAL A 116 -1.57 2.60 -10.93
CA VAL A 116 -1.30 3.94 -11.45
C VAL A 116 -0.38 3.78 -12.64
N LEU A 117 -0.88 4.18 -13.82
CA LEU A 117 -0.22 3.99 -15.09
C LEU A 117 -0.12 5.32 -15.83
N VAL A 118 0.96 5.51 -16.54
CA VAL A 118 1.19 6.68 -17.39
C VAL A 118 1.35 6.18 -18.82
N TYR A 119 0.55 6.71 -19.73
CA TYR A 119 0.60 6.34 -21.14
C TYR A 119 0.91 7.55 -22.01
N GLY A 120 1.93 7.41 -22.86
CA GLY A 120 2.43 8.47 -23.73
C GLY A 120 3.60 9.23 -23.11
N ASP A 121 4.29 10.01 -23.95
CA ASP A 121 5.56 10.65 -23.59
C ASP A 121 5.38 11.86 -22.64
N GLU A 122 4.20 12.46 -22.64
CA GLU A 122 3.81 13.56 -21.75
C GLU A 122 2.50 13.22 -20.99
N GLY A 123 2.22 11.93 -20.84
CA GLY A 123 0.99 11.48 -20.21
C GLY A 123 0.98 11.74 -18.72
N GLU A 124 -0.21 11.99 -18.20
CA GLU A 124 -0.47 12.04 -16.76
C GLU A 124 -0.86 10.64 -16.24
N GLY A 125 -0.55 10.40 -14.99
CA GLY A 125 -0.90 9.16 -14.30
C GLY A 125 -2.40 8.98 -14.21
N THR A 126 -2.86 7.82 -14.59
CA THR A 126 -4.25 7.42 -14.47
C THR A 126 -4.38 6.17 -13.62
N LEU A 127 -5.43 6.11 -12.81
CA LEU A 127 -5.76 4.91 -12.03
C LEU A 127 -6.74 4.07 -12.83
N LYS A 128 -6.33 2.83 -13.15
CA LYS A 128 -7.14 1.87 -13.91
C LYS A 128 -6.90 0.45 -13.43
N ARG A 129 -7.82 -0.42 -13.79
CA ARG A 129 -7.60 -1.85 -13.68
C ARG A 129 -6.73 -2.32 -14.84
N TYR A 130 -5.61 -2.95 -14.51
CA TYR A 130 -4.69 -3.53 -15.48
C TYR A 130 -5.17 -4.92 -15.91
N ILE A 131 -5.32 -5.14 -17.22
CA ILE A 131 -5.69 -6.44 -17.78
C ILE A 131 -4.77 -6.77 -18.94
N GLN A 132 -4.04 -7.87 -18.82
CA GLN A 132 -3.22 -8.38 -19.90
C GLN A 132 -3.99 -9.44 -20.71
N ARG A 133 -4.10 -9.24 -22.01
CA ARG A 133 -4.74 -10.16 -22.95
C ARG A 133 -3.78 -10.47 -24.10
N GLY A 134 -3.05 -11.59 -23.98
CA GLY A 134 -2.04 -11.96 -24.99
C GLY A 134 -0.98 -10.86 -25.15
N ASN A 135 -0.90 -10.26 -26.34
CA ASN A 135 0.09 -9.23 -26.68
C ASN A 135 -0.44 -7.81 -26.49
N CYS A 136 -1.51 -7.61 -25.75
CA CYS A 136 -2.03 -6.27 -25.48
C CYS A 136 -2.33 -6.10 -23.98
N VAL A 137 -2.29 -4.85 -23.56
CA VAL A 137 -2.72 -4.40 -22.23
C VAL A 137 -3.99 -3.59 -22.39
N VAL A 138 -4.97 -3.86 -21.55
CA VAL A 138 -6.22 -3.10 -21.46
C VAL A 138 -6.24 -2.35 -20.13
N LEU A 139 -6.37 -1.05 -20.20
CA LEU A 139 -6.61 -0.19 -19.05
C LEU A 139 -8.11 -0.01 -18.91
N GLN A 140 -8.68 -0.71 -17.91
CA GLN A 140 -10.12 -0.78 -17.74
C GLN A 140 -10.58 0.17 -16.63
N PRO A 141 -11.49 1.10 -16.92
CA PRO A 141 -12.21 1.85 -15.89
C PRO A 141 -13.23 0.96 -15.17
N PHE A 142 -13.65 1.34 -13.96
CA PHE A 142 -14.80 0.71 -13.32
C PHE A 142 -16.12 1.35 -13.75
N ASN A 143 -16.08 2.64 -14.11
CA ASN A 143 -17.25 3.35 -14.59
C ASN A 143 -17.56 2.95 -16.04
N PRO A 144 -18.74 2.33 -16.31
CA PRO A 144 -19.11 1.88 -17.64
C PRO A 144 -19.37 3.02 -18.64
N ALA A 145 -19.43 4.26 -18.18
CA ALA A 145 -19.51 5.43 -19.07
C ALA A 145 -18.20 5.70 -19.82
N TYR A 146 -17.09 5.11 -19.37
CA TYR A 146 -15.76 5.26 -19.96
C TYR A 146 -15.37 4.02 -20.77
N ASN A 147 -14.74 4.24 -21.91
CA ASN A 147 -14.22 3.16 -22.73
C ASN A 147 -12.91 2.60 -22.17
N GLU A 148 -12.68 1.31 -22.36
CA GLU A 148 -11.39 0.68 -22.14
C GLU A 148 -10.34 1.23 -23.12
N LEU A 149 -9.12 1.47 -22.64
CA LEU A 149 -7.98 1.80 -23.49
C LEU A 149 -7.16 0.53 -23.76
N VAL A 150 -7.10 0.14 -25.03
CA VAL A 150 -6.33 -1.03 -25.47
C VAL A 150 -4.98 -0.57 -26.05
N ILE A 151 -3.89 -1.01 -25.42
CA ILE A 151 -2.52 -0.68 -25.80
C ILE A 151 -1.86 -1.95 -26.36
N LYS A 152 -1.27 -1.86 -27.55
CA LYS A 152 -0.69 -3.03 -28.27
C LYS A 152 0.51 -2.65 -29.12
N GLY A 153 1.34 -3.64 -29.43
CA GLY A 153 2.51 -3.47 -30.31
C GLY A 153 3.50 -2.46 -29.71
N ASP A 154 4.02 -1.56 -30.53
CA ASP A 154 5.03 -0.58 -30.13
C ASP A 154 4.54 0.41 -29.08
N ASP A 155 3.23 0.64 -28.98
CA ASP A 155 2.64 1.51 -27.98
C ASP A 155 2.81 0.98 -26.54
N LEU A 156 3.07 -0.32 -26.37
CA LEU A 156 3.39 -0.89 -25.05
C LEU A 156 4.68 -0.29 -24.46
N ASN A 157 5.62 0.13 -25.30
CA ASN A 157 6.86 0.78 -24.85
C ASN A 157 6.62 2.19 -24.26
N ARG A 158 5.43 2.76 -24.49
CA ARG A 158 5.02 4.07 -23.99
C ARG A 158 4.14 3.97 -22.74
N LEU A 159 3.90 2.75 -22.27
CA LEU A 159 3.17 2.49 -21.02
C LEU A 159 4.15 2.37 -19.88
N HIS A 160 4.03 3.24 -18.88
CA HIS A 160 4.83 3.23 -17.67
C HIS A 160 3.94 2.90 -16.47
N ILE A 161 4.39 1.99 -15.62
CA ILE A 161 3.70 1.62 -14.38
C ILE A 161 4.37 2.39 -13.24
N ALA A 162 3.60 3.22 -12.54
CA ALA A 162 4.06 3.95 -11.36
C ALA A 162 3.95 3.11 -10.09
N GLY A 163 3.01 2.18 -10.05
CA GLY A 163 2.84 1.26 -8.96
C GLY A 163 1.46 0.62 -8.89
N ARG A 164 1.34 -0.29 -7.94
CA ARG A 164 0.10 -1.01 -7.63
C ARG A 164 -0.64 -0.35 -6.48
N VAL A 165 -1.93 -0.15 -6.64
CA VAL A 165 -2.82 0.30 -5.56
C VAL A 165 -3.07 -0.85 -4.59
N VAL A 166 -2.78 -0.64 -3.32
CA VAL A 166 -2.92 -1.65 -2.26
C VAL A 166 -4.06 -1.34 -1.30
N GLU A 167 -4.45 -0.08 -1.21
CA GLU A 167 -5.54 0.39 -0.34
C GLU A 167 -6.15 1.66 -0.94
N THR A 168 -7.42 1.92 -0.65
CA THR A 168 -8.06 3.21 -0.92
C THR A 168 -8.73 3.72 0.34
N LYS A 169 -8.61 5.03 0.59
CA LYS A 169 -9.28 5.73 1.69
C LYS A 169 -10.28 6.73 1.12
N ALA A 170 -11.54 6.57 1.50
CA ALA A 170 -12.56 7.55 1.18
C ALA A 170 -12.28 8.85 1.95
N LYS A 171 -12.39 9.99 1.26
CA LYS A 171 -12.28 11.30 1.88
C LYS A 171 -13.69 11.84 2.09
N TRP A 172 -14.05 12.10 3.34
CA TRP A 172 -15.35 12.64 3.76
C TRP A 172 -15.31 14.16 3.86
#